data_4991246e2120f33b2f2f44c708fe9d5d
#
_entry.id   4991246e2120f33b2f2f44c708fe9d5d
#
_cell.length_a   1.000
_cell.length_b   1.000
_cell.length_c   1.000
_cell.angle_alpha   90.00
_cell.angle_beta   90.00
_cell.angle_gamma   90.00
#
_symmetry.space_group_name_H-M   'P 1'
#
loop_
_entity.id
_entity.type
_entity.pdbx_description
1 polymer ?
#
loop_
_entity_poly.entity_id
_entity_poly.type
_entity_poly.pdbx_seq_one_letter_code
_entity_poly.pdbx_strand_id
1 'polypeptide(L)'
;MSTRFARLSTVAAAAMLIVTACSSAGGGDWTSAADAGKAKDQAKSVATYGAPNDWANYGQQFTTFCQQNFQTDCNTDHQRSLGEDMSSAEEIAAFDSEKNAPKAGLADIGILFAGAAEQKGVLPNFTPDNAKYLPANLKGANGGWVATFVGVPGFVVNTDYLKTKNVAVPTTWADLAKPDYKGMIGLGKPGSSGTATMAFVAMNLAAGGTLDDYTKGVAYAKDMIKNLATSEGNADSFEKGEVPIQIKYDFNLIALANEVKTKNVNAQVVIPTDGSIYAPSAIIANKYDTAHMDFIKLFMNWILSDQGQIIFAKFGARPIRSVVGDTKLVVPDSAKTLWLPDDQYKNVQVVDTSKIDISKIKDIWVNQVGGAA
;
A
#
# COMPACT_ATOMS: atom_id res chain seq x y z
N MET A 1 -25.13 -61.92 -11.01
CA MET A 1 -23.74 -61.50 -10.88
C MET A 1 -23.77 -59.97 -10.87
N SER A 2 -23.67 -59.36 -9.69
CA SER A 2 -23.76 -57.93 -9.47
C SER A 2 -22.43 -57.46 -8.93
N THR A 3 -21.72 -56.66 -9.70
CA THR A 3 -20.44 -56.02 -9.31
C THR A 3 -20.73 -54.63 -8.80
N ARG A 4 -20.53 -54.44 -7.49
CA ARG A 4 -20.57 -53.15 -6.83
C ARG A 4 -19.24 -52.43 -7.04
N PHE A 5 -19.22 -51.23 -7.66
CA PHE A 5 -18.10 -50.32 -7.65
C PHE A 5 -18.09 -49.51 -6.36
N ALA A 6 -17.08 -49.69 -5.55
CA ALA A 6 -16.81 -48.85 -4.38
C ALA A 6 -16.10 -47.57 -4.85
N ARG A 7 -16.66 -46.41 -4.54
CA ARG A 7 -15.99 -45.12 -4.70
C ARG A 7 -15.09 -44.89 -3.48
N LEU A 8 -13.79 -44.86 -3.71
CA LEU A 8 -12.83 -44.33 -2.72
C LEU A 8 -12.91 -42.81 -2.73
N SER A 9 -13.34 -42.26 -1.61
CA SER A 9 -13.23 -40.83 -1.33
C SER A 9 -11.86 -40.60 -0.69
N THR A 10 -10.93 -39.99 -1.41
CA THR A 10 -9.68 -39.53 -0.86
C THR A 10 -9.92 -38.22 -0.08
N VAL A 11 -9.92 -38.34 1.24
CA VAL A 11 -9.85 -37.20 2.16
C VAL A 11 -8.40 -36.73 2.19
N ALA A 12 -8.13 -35.57 1.61
CA ALA A 12 -6.84 -34.89 1.77
C ALA A 12 -6.75 -34.32 3.19
N ALA A 13 -6.02 -35.01 4.05
CA ALA A 13 -5.67 -34.49 5.38
C ALA A 13 -4.64 -33.37 5.22
N ALA A 14 -5.04 -32.13 5.50
CA ALA A 14 -4.12 -31.03 5.69
C ALA A 14 -3.31 -31.28 6.97
N ALA A 15 -2.00 -31.57 6.82
CA ALA A 15 -1.10 -31.73 7.95
C ALA A 15 -0.89 -30.37 8.64
N MET A 16 -1.52 -30.18 9.80
CA MET A 16 -1.14 -29.12 10.76
C MET A 16 0.22 -29.47 11.34
N LEU A 17 1.23 -28.68 11.04
CA LEU A 17 2.49 -28.71 11.77
C LEU A 17 2.28 -28.01 13.13
N ILE A 18 1.93 -28.80 14.15
CA ILE A 18 1.94 -28.35 15.54
C ILE A 18 3.39 -28.42 16.02
N VAL A 19 4.06 -27.27 16.10
CA VAL A 19 5.34 -27.17 16.81
C VAL A 19 5.04 -26.78 18.24
N THR A 20 5.14 -27.73 19.16
CA THR A 20 5.08 -27.50 20.59
C THR A 20 6.39 -26.89 21.08
N ALA A 21 6.38 -25.60 21.45
CA ALA A 21 7.48 -24.95 22.14
C ALA A 21 7.16 -24.79 23.62
N CYS A 22 8.10 -25.20 24.49
CA CYS A 22 8.03 -25.04 25.95
C CYS A 22 8.09 -23.55 26.30
N SER A 23 7.15 -23.11 27.13
CA SER A 23 7.05 -21.72 27.61
C SER A 23 8.04 -21.45 28.73
N SER A 24 8.89 -20.42 28.55
CA SER A 24 9.53 -19.69 29.64
C SER A 24 8.76 -18.39 29.91
N ALA A 25 8.40 -18.15 31.17
CA ALA A 25 7.68 -16.96 31.57
C ALA A 25 8.59 -15.74 31.54
N GLY A 26 8.14 -14.65 30.84
CA GLY A 26 8.73 -13.33 30.98
C GLY A 26 9.25 -12.73 29.67
N GLY A 27 8.42 -11.89 29.03
CA GLY A 27 8.80 -11.10 27.84
C GLY A 27 8.59 -11.88 26.54
N GLY A 28 7.65 -11.41 25.70
CA GLY A 28 7.34 -12.10 24.42
C GLY A 28 8.58 -12.22 23.53
N ASP A 29 8.87 -13.45 23.10
CA ASP A 29 9.98 -13.74 22.20
C ASP A 29 9.54 -13.64 20.74
N TRP A 30 9.91 -12.54 20.10
CA TRP A 30 9.62 -12.29 18.70
C TRP A 30 10.36 -13.24 17.74
N THR A 31 11.37 -13.95 18.19
CA THR A 31 12.15 -14.89 17.35
C THR A 31 11.57 -16.30 17.33
N SER A 32 10.76 -16.67 18.34
CA SER A 32 10.12 -17.98 18.41
C SER A 32 8.94 -18.14 17.43
N ALA A 33 8.51 -19.38 17.22
CA ALA A 33 7.30 -19.68 16.46
C ALA A 33 6.05 -19.06 17.11
N ALA A 34 5.03 -18.75 16.31
CA ALA A 34 3.76 -18.24 16.82
C ALA A 34 2.90 -19.38 17.39
N ASP A 35 2.18 -19.08 18.48
CA ASP A 35 1.18 -19.96 19.10
C ASP A 35 -0.21 -19.63 18.51
N ALA A 36 -0.74 -20.55 17.72
CA ALA A 36 -2.04 -20.35 17.03
C ALA A 36 -3.21 -20.25 18.03
N GLY A 37 -3.12 -20.91 19.21
CA GLY A 37 -4.15 -20.82 20.25
C GLY A 37 -4.21 -19.42 20.87
N LYS A 38 -3.05 -18.87 21.20
CA LYS A 38 -2.95 -17.48 21.68
C LYS A 38 -3.35 -16.48 20.61
N ALA A 39 -2.89 -16.69 19.37
CA ALA A 39 -3.23 -15.81 18.24
C ALA A 39 -4.74 -15.70 18.02
N LYS A 40 -5.49 -16.79 18.19
CA LYS A 40 -6.96 -16.79 18.13
C LYS A 40 -7.60 -15.85 19.16
N ASP A 41 -7.10 -15.84 20.39
CA ASP A 41 -7.60 -14.95 21.43
C ASP A 41 -7.16 -13.50 21.19
N GLN A 42 -5.93 -13.29 20.74
CA GLN A 42 -5.37 -12.00 20.39
C GLN A 42 -6.11 -11.34 19.21
N ALA A 43 -6.64 -12.13 18.28
CA ALA A 43 -7.44 -11.68 17.16
C ALA A 43 -8.67 -10.83 17.55
N LYS A 44 -9.16 -11.00 18.78
CA LYS A 44 -10.35 -10.29 19.28
C LYS A 44 -10.09 -8.81 19.61
N SER A 45 -8.84 -8.42 19.79
CA SER A 45 -8.47 -7.08 20.28
C SER A 45 -7.31 -6.43 19.54
N VAL A 46 -6.61 -7.14 18.65
CA VAL A 46 -5.52 -6.55 17.88
C VAL A 46 -6.03 -5.39 17.01
N ALA A 47 -5.34 -4.27 17.08
CA ALA A 47 -5.64 -3.10 16.22
C ALA A 47 -4.46 -2.75 15.31
N THR A 48 -4.73 -1.92 14.31
CA THR A 48 -3.77 -1.47 13.30
C THR A 48 -3.83 0.04 13.13
N TYR A 49 -2.74 0.66 12.70
CA TYR A 49 -2.73 1.98 12.11
C TYR A 49 -2.70 1.88 10.57
N GLY A 50 -3.28 2.85 9.88
CA GLY A 50 -3.19 2.99 8.42
C GLY A 50 -3.75 1.85 7.57
N ALA A 51 -4.54 0.94 8.16
CA ALA A 51 -5.09 -0.22 7.47
C ALA A 51 -6.61 -0.35 7.63
N PRO A 52 -7.41 0.68 7.27
CA PRO A 52 -8.86 0.60 7.31
C PRO A 52 -9.40 -0.48 6.36
N ASN A 53 -10.64 -0.89 6.55
CA ASN A 53 -11.24 -2.00 5.82
C ASN A 53 -11.27 -1.81 4.30
N ASP A 54 -11.45 -0.58 3.87
CA ASP A 54 -11.54 -0.15 2.46
C ASP A 54 -10.20 0.32 1.87
N TRP A 55 -9.10 0.24 2.63
CA TRP A 55 -7.76 0.47 2.11
C TRP A 55 -7.11 -0.85 1.68
N ALA A 56 -6.75 -0.97 0.40
CA ALA A 56 -6.09 -2.14 -0.18
C ALA A 56 -6.71 -3.50 0.21
N ASN A 57 -8.01 -3.50 0.55
CA ASN A 57 -8.78 -4.68 0.97
C ASN A 57 -8.37 -5.29 2.33
N TYR A 58 -7.83 -4.48 3.25
CA TYR A 58 -7.44 -4.99 4.56
C TYR A 58 -8.60 -5.63 5.34
N GLY A 59 -9.84 -5.13 5.20
CA GLY A 59 -11.01 -5.78 5.78
C GLY A 59 -11.13 -7.24 5.36
N GLN A 60 -11.03 -7.53 4.06
CA GLN A 60 -11.06 -8.89 3.53
C GLN A 60 -9.81 -9.70 3.93
N GLN A 61 -8.65 -9.06 4.06
CA GLN A 61 -7.43 -9.71 4.57
C GLN A 61 -7.67 -10.28 5.97
N PHE A 62 -8.12 -9.46 6.91
CA PHE A 62 -8.36 -9.88 8.30
C PHE A 62 -9.49 -10.91 8.38
N THR A 63 -10.63 -10.67 7.74
CA THR A 63 -11.76 -11.61 7.71
C THR A 63 -11.32 -12.98 7.18
N THR A 64 -10.65 -13.01 6.02
CA THR A 64 -10.24 -14.29 5.42
C THR A 64 -9.19 -15.01 6.27
N PHE A 65 -8.19 -14.26 6.78
CA PHE A 65 -7.17 -14.83 7.65
C PHE A 65 -7.78 -15.49 8.88
N CYS A 66 -8.67 -14.80 9.58
CA CYS A 66 -9.27 -15.31 10.80
C CYS A 66 -10.25 -16.46 10.56
N GLN A 67 -11.05 -16.41 9.51
CA GLN A 67 -11.93 -17.51 9.12
C GLN A 67 -11.14 -18.80 8.86
N GLN A 68 -10.02 -18.71 8.17
CA GLN A 68 -9.24 -19.88 7.80
C GLN A 68 -8.41 -20.44 8.92
N ASN A 69 -7.83 -19.58 9.74
CA ASN A 69 -6.92 -20.04 10.80
C ASN A 69 -7.63 -20.28 12.12
N PHE A 70 -8.72 -19.58 12.41
CA PHE A 70 -9.36 -19.59 13.73
C PHE A 70 -10.86 -19.93 13.66
N GLN A 71 -11.46 -20.02 12.47
CA GLN A 71 -12.90 -20.26 12.28
C GLN A 71 -13.77 -19.20 12.97
N THR A 72 -13.29 -17.97 13.00
CA THR A 72 -13.97 -16.81 13.57
C THR A 72 -13.76 -15.59 12.67
N ASP A 73 -14.61 -14.57 12.81
CA ASP A 73 -14.35 -13.27 12.23
C ASP A 73 -13.64 -12.39 13.26
N CYS A 74 -12.54 -11.79 12.88
CA CYS A 74 -11.77 -10.87 13.74
C CYS A 74 -11.89 -9.41 13.30
N ASN A 75 -12.83 -9.10 12.43
CA ASN A 75 -13.02 -7.74 11.88
C ASN A 75 -14.34 -7.09 12.29
N THR A 76 -15.15 -7.71 13.17
CA THR A 76 -16.55 -7.31 13.35
C THR A 76 -16.84 -6.46 14.57
N ASP A 77 -16.18 -6.67 15.70
CA ASP A 77 -16.71 -6.19 16.99
C ASP A 77 -15.84 -5.14 17.68
N HIS A 78 -14.73 -4.72 17.09
CA HIS A 78 -13.87 -3.68 17.66
C HIS A 78 -13.37 -2.75 16.58
N GLN A 79 -12.99 -1.56 16.98
CA GLN A 79 -12.36 -0.59 16.10
C GLN A 79 -10.93 -1.06 15.78
N ARG A 80 -10.80 -1.93 14.77
CA ARG A 80 -9.54 -2.56 14.39
C ARG A 80 -8.57 -1.55 13.77
N SER A 81 -9.05 -0.67 12.91
CA SER A 81 -8.23 0.41 12.33
C SER A 81 -8.36 1.66 13.17
N LEU A 82 -7.23 2.21 13.57
CA LEU A 82 -7.10 3.42 14.35
C LEU A 82 -6.36 4.47 13.51
N GLY A 83 -6.61 5.77 13.79
CA GLY A 83 -5.84 6.85 13.20
C GLY A 83 -5.87 6.86 11.68
N GLU A 84 -7.06 6.75 11.08
CA GLU A 84 -7.23 6.66 9.61
C GLU A 84 -6.65 7.87 8.86
N ASP A 85 -6.57 9.04 9.51
CA ASP A 85 -5.98 10.26 8.98
C ASP A 85 -4.47 10.40 9.28
N MET A 86 -3.86 9.41 9.96
CA MET A 86 -2.43 9.46 10.29
C MET A 86 -1.58 9.24 9.06
N SER A 87 -0.51 10.02 8.97
CA SER A 87 0.58 9.75 8.01
C SER A 87 1.48 8.61 8.51
N SER A 88 2.23 7.96 7.62
CA SER A 88 3.19 6.91 7.99
C SER A 88 4.20 7.35 9.04
N ALA A 89 4.57 8.62 9.07
CA ALA A 89 5.47 9.17 10.10
C ALA A 89 4.80 9.25 11.48
N GLU A 90 3.50 9.61 11.51
CA GLU A 90 2.72 9.67 12.74
C GLU A 90 2.44 8.29 13.31
N GLU A 91 2.18 7.29 12.47
CA GLU A 91 2.00 5.89 12.86
C GLU A 91 3.26 5.33 13.54
N ILE A 92 4.43 5.60 12.96
CA ILE A 92 5.73 5.21 13.55
C ILE A 92 5.98 5.97 14.86
N ALA A 93 5.61 7.25 14.93
CA ALA A 93 5.73 8.03 16.15
C ALA A 93 4.79 7.53 17.25
N ALA A 94 3.59 7.08 16.89
CA ALA A 94 2.62 6.49 17.81
C ALA A 94 3.18 5.20 18.45
N PHE A 95 3.81 4.31 17.67
CA PHE A 95 4.47 3.12 18.23
C PHE A 95 5.47 3.47 19.34
N ASP A 96 6.26 4.52 19.19
CA ASP A 96 7.24 4.93 20.19
C ASP A 96 6.58 5.64 21.38
N SER A 97 5.65 6.56 21.13
CA SER A 97 5.00 7.33 22.21
C SER A 97 4.10 6.46 23.08
N GLU A 98 3.53 5.40 22.52
CA GLU A 98 2.61 4.47 23.18
C GLU A 98 3.30 3.20 23.70
N LYS A 99 4.63 3.15 23.73
CA LYS A 99 5.42 1.96 24.05
C LYS A 99 5.06 1.28 25.40
N ASN A 100 4.52 2.03 26.37
CA ASN A 100 4.11 1.51 27.66
C ASN A 100 2.65 0.99 27.68
N ALA A 101 1.85 1.38 26.70
CA ALA A 101 0.47 0.94 26.49
C ALA A 101 0.13 0.98 25.00
N PRO A 102 0.69 0.06 24.19
CA PRO A 102 0.50 0.06 22.74
C PRO A 102 -0.97 -0.10 22.39
N LYS A 103 -1.45 0.74 21.46
CA LYS A 103 -2.83 0.68 20.97
C LYS A 103 -2.96 -0.13 19.68
N ALA A 104 -1.89 -0.16 18.86
CA ALA A 104 -1.87 -0.91 17.61
C ALA A 104 -0.64 -1.83 17.53
N GLY A 105 -0.86 -3.03 17.02
CA GLY A 105 0.19 -4.05 16.84
C GLY A 105 0.82 -4.02 15.44
N LEU A 106 0.13 -3.47 14.47
CA LEU A 106 0.55 -3.38 13.07
C LEU A 106 0.28 -1.97 12.51
N ALA A 107 1.04 -1.58 11.47
CA ALA A 107 0.70 -0.42 10.66
C ALA A 107 1.00 -0.68 9.17
N ASP A 108 0.18 -0.09 8.27
CA ASP A 108 0.45 -0.05 6.83
C ASP A 108 1.08 1.29 6.48
N ILE A 109 2.32 1.27 6.04
CA ILE A 109 3.09 2.50 5.75
C ILE A 109 3.58 2.51 4.31
N GLY A 110 3.80 3.69 3.77
CA GLY A 110 4.61 3.81 2.55
C GLY A 110 6.03 3.31 2.80
N ILE A 111 6.57 2.50 1.88
CA ILE A 111 7.87 1.83 2.06
C ILE A 111 9.03 2.78 2.40
N LEU A 112 8.95 4.04 1.95
CA LEU A 112 9.98 5.06 2.21
C LEU A 112 10.17 5.36 3.71
N PHE A 113 9.18 5.02 4.53
CA PHE A 113 9.22 5.22 5.98
C PHE A 113 9.75 4.00 6.75
N ALA A 114 9.92 2.84 6.09
CA ALA A 114 10.39 1.62 6.76
C ALA A 114 11.77 1.80 7.41
N GLY A 115 12.71 2.47 6.71
CA GLY A 115 14.02 2.81 7.27
C GLY A 115 13.95 3.72 8.50
N ALA A 116 12.99 4.66 8.54
CA ALA A 116 12.78 5.52 9.71
C ALA A 116 12.24 4.70 10.91
N ALA A 117 11.38 3.71 10.68
CA ALA A 117 10.90 2.82 11.72
C ALA A 117 12.04 1.94 12.29
N GLU A 118 12.94 1.43 11.42
CA GLU A 118 14.13 0.70 11.84
C GLU A 118 15.06 1.58 12.70
N GLN A 119 15.39 2.79 12.23
CA GLN A 119 16.25 3.74 12.94
C GLN A 119 15.67 4.15 14.30
N LYS A 120 14.35 4.32 14.36
CA LYS A 120 13.64 4.64 15.61
C LYS A 120 13.61 3.44 16.58
N GLY A 121 13.91 2.25 16.08
CA GLY A 121 13.98 1.03 16.87
C GLY A 121 12.64 0.58 17.43
N VAL A 122 11.54 0.82 16.73
CA VAL A 122 10.17 0.42 17.16
C VAL A 122 9.75 -0.95 16.62
N LEU A 123 10.56 -1.55 15.76
CA LEU A 123 10.27 -2.84 15.11
C LEU A 123 10.85 -4.02 15.90
N PRO A 124 10.16 -5.19 15.90
CA PRO A 124 10.69 -6.41 16.48
C PRO A 124 11.72 -7.07 15.56
N ASN A 125 12.58 -7.90 16.15
CA ASN A 125 13.50 -8.76 15.41
C ASN A 125 12.77 -10.06 15.00
N PHE A 126 11.91 -9.96 13.99
CA PHE A 126 11.10 -11.07 13.48
C PHE A 126 10.93 -10.95 11.96
N THR A 127 11.21 -12.03 11.23
CA THR A 127 11.01 -12.12 9.78
C THR A 127 10.04 -13.26 9.48
N PRO A 128 8.90 -13.01 8.82
CA PRO A 128 7.97 -14.07 8.45
C PRO A 128 8.59 -15.00 7.39
N ASP A 129 8.26 -16.30 7.42
CA ASP A 129 8.82 -17.31 6.50
C ASP A 129 8.55 -16.97 5.03
N ASN A 130 7.37 -16.43 4.73
CA ASN A 130 7.00 -16.04 3.36
C ASN A 130 7.75 -14.79 2.86
N ALA A 131 8.50 -14.08 3.70
CA ALA A 131 9.42 -13.03 3.26
C ALA A 131 10.58 -13.56 2.40
N LYS A 132 10.77 -14.89 2.32
CA LYS A 132 11.68 -15.54 1.37
C LYS A 132 11.37 -15.20 -0.10
N TYR A 133 10.13 -14.87 -0.42
CA TYR A 133 9.70 -14.46 -1.77
C TYR A 133 10.09 -13.02 -2.13
N LEU A 134 10.56 -12.23 -1.17
CA LEU A 134 10.90 -10.82 -1.37
C LEU A 134 12.42 -10.63 -1.46
N PRO A 135 12.90 -9.77 -2.37
CA PRO A 135 14.29 -9.33 -2.36
C PRO A 135 14.64 -8.58 -1.07
N ALA A 136 15.92 -8.44 -0.78
CA ALA A 136 16.41 -7.91 0.49
C ALA A 136 15.95 -6.47 0.79
N ASN A 137 15.83 -5.63 -0.23
CA ASN A 137 15.41 -4.23 -0.10
C ASN A 137 13.89 -4.03 0.07
N LEU A 138 13.11 -5.11 0.12
CA LEU A 138 11.65 -5.11 0.33
C LEU A 138 11.23 -5.81 1.63
N LYS A 139 12.15 -5.95 2.55
CA LYS A 139 11.92 -6.46 3.91
C LYS A 139 12.98 -5.93 4.87
N GLY A 140 12.65 -5.87 6.15
CA GLY A 140 13.59 -5.44 7.18
C GLY A 140 14.82 -6.35 7.26
N ALA A 141 16.01 -5.76 7.33
CA ALA A 141 17.26 -6.51 7.47
C ALA A 141 17.29 -7.37 8.75
N ASN A 142 16.68 -6.86 9.81
CA ASN A 142 16.48 -7.56 11.08
C ASN A 142 15.03 -8.02 11.28
N GLY A 143 14.21 -7.98 10.23
CA GLY A 143 12.78 -8.25 10.33
C GLY A 143 11.95 -7.03 10.72
N GLY A 144 10.74 -7.28 11.21
CA GLY A 144 9.81 -6.26 11.71
C GLY A 144 8.95 -5.58 10.64
N TRP A 145 9.30 -5.70 9.35
CA TRP A 145 8.49 -5.21 8.25
C TRP A 145 8.69 -6.01 6.96
N VAL A 146 7.67 -6.00 6.11
CA VAL A 146 7.69 -6.58 4.76
C VAL A 146 6.85 -5.74 3.82
N ALA A 147 7.28 -5.62 2.56
CA ALA A 147 6.45 -5.04 1.51
C ALA A 147 5.27 -5.98 1.18
N THR A 148 4.11 -5.42 0.89
CA THR A 148 2.85 -6.17 0.75
C THR A 148 2.21 -6.06 -0.62
N PHE A 149 2.04 -4.85 -1.13
CA PHE A 149 1.48 -4.55 -2.45
C PHE A 149 2.17 -3.33 -3.04
N VAL A 150 1.87 -3.03 -4.29
CA VAL A 150 2.33 -1.81 -4.95
C VAL A 150 1.14 -1.03 -5.54
N GLY A 151 1.24 0.28 -5.48
CA GLY A 151 0.48 1.19 -6.33
C GLY A 151 1.36 1.75 -7.44
N VAL A 152 0.74 2.35 -8.44
CA VAL A 152 1.43 3.07 -9.51
C VAL A 152 0.94 4.51 -9.51
N PRO A 153 1.81 5.51 -9.27
CA PRO A 153 1.41 6.91 -9.41
C PRO A 153 0.87 7.21 -10.80
N GLY A 154 -0.29 7.82 -10.82
CA GLY A 154 -0.97 8.25 -12.02
C GLY A 154 -1.95 9.37 -11.66
N PHE A 155 -2.92 9.60 -12.50
CA PHE A 155 -3.95 10.59 -12.22
C PHE A 155 -5.32 10.17 -12.78
N VAL A 156 -6.39 10.64 -12.13
CA VAL A 156 -7.76 10.51 -12.63
C VAL A 156 -8.25 11.88 -13.11
N VAL A 157 -9.04 11.87 -14.16
CA VAL A 157 -9.52 13.08 -14.84
C VAL A 157 -11.03 13.05 -14.90
N ASN A 158 -11.69 14.11 -14.44
CA ASN A 158 -13.10 14.37 -14.70
C ASN A 158 -13.26 14.85 -16.14
N THR A 159 -13.58 13.91 -17.04
CA THR A 159 -13.64 14.20 -18.48
C THR A 159 -14.81 15.09 -18.87
N ASP A 160 -15.90 15.04 -18.11
CA ASP A 160 -17.05 15.92 -18.34
C ASP A 160 -16.69 17.37 -18.03
N TYR A 161 -16.01 17.61 -16.90
CA TYR A 161 -15.55 18.96 -16.54
C TYR A 161 -14.56 19.52 -17.58
N LEU A 162 -13.54 18.75 -17.97
CA LEU A 162 -12.55 19.19 -18.95
C LEU A 162 -13.23 19.53 -20.30
N LYS A 163 -14.22 18.74 -20.71
CA LYS A 163 -15.02 19.01 -21.92
C LYS A 163 -15.75 20.36 -21.83
N THR A 164 -16.32 20.71 -20.66
CA THR A 164 -16.97 22.04 -20.49
C THR A 164 -16.00 23.19 -20.59
N LYS A 165 -14.71 22.96 -20.29
CA LYS A 165 -13.64 23.96 -20.38
C LYS A 165 -12.92 23.93 -21.75
N ASN A 166 -13.30 23.02 -22.63
CA ASN A 166 -12.62 22.77 -23.90
C ASN A 166 -11.11 22.49 -23.74
N VAL A 167 -10.76 21.73 -22.67
CA VAL A 167 -9.39 21.31 -22.35
C VAL A 167 -9.23 19.83 -22.67
N ALA A 168 -8.12 19.46 -23.28
CA ALA A 168 -7.82 18.07 -23.61
C ALA A 168 -7.57 17.23 -22.35
N VAL A 169 -7.83 15.93 -22.43
CA VAL A 169 -7.44 14.98 -21.36
C VAL A 169 -5.92 14.80 -21.40
N PRO A 170 -5.20 15.05 -20.28
CA PRO A 170 -3.75 14.84 -20.24
C PRO A 170 -3.44 13.34 -20.31
N THR A 171 -2.30 12.97 -20.93
CA THR A 171 -1.84 11.58 -21.07
C THR A 171 -0.44 11.35 -20.53
N THR A 172 0.28 12.42 -20.21
CA THR A 172 1.65 12.42 -19.70
C THR A 172 1.75 13.28 -18.46
N TRP A 173 2.81 13.06 -17.65
CA TRP A 173 3.17 14.03 -16.62
C TRP A 173 3.46 15.41 -17.23
N ALA A 174 4.17 15.43 -18.35
CA ALA A 174 4.52 16.67 -19.02
C ALA A 174 3.28 17.52 -19.41
N ASP A 175 2.16 16.89 -19.72
CA ASP A 175 0.92 17.61 -20.02
C ASP A 175 0.45 18.45 -18.82
N LEU A 176 0.59 17.93 -17.57
CA LEU A 176 0.12 18.59 -16.36
C LEU A 176 0.83 19.93 -16.08
N ALA A 177 1.97 20.19 -16.70
CA ALA A 177 2.67 21.47 -16.60
C ALA A 177 2.12 22.55 -17.56
N LYS A 178 1.21 22.19 -18.49
CA LYS A 178 0.60 23.15 -19.42
C LYS A 178 -0.35 24.10 -18.69
N PRO A 179 -0.40 25.39 -19.08
CA PRO A 179 -1.23 26.38 -18.40
C PRO A 179 -2.75 26.13 -18.50
N ASP A 180 -3.17 25.26 -19.43
CA ASP A 180 -4.58 24.87 -19.62
C ASP A 180 -5.17 24.19 -18.35
N TYR A 181 -4.33 23.61 -17.50
CA TYR A 181 -4.75 22.91 -16.26
C TYR A 181 -4.64 23.77 -15.00
N LYS A 182 -4.52 25.09 -15.13
CA LYS A 182 -4.35 26.01 -14.00
C LYS A 182 -5.45 25.86 -12.95
N GLY A 183 -5.05 25.54 -11.70
CA GLY A 183 -5.94 25.36 -10.56
C GLY A 183 -6.76 24.07 -10.58
N MET A 184 -6.42 23.10 -11.44
CA MET A 184 -7.21 21.88 -11.63
C MET A 184 -6.59 20.64 -10.98
N ILE A 185 -5.32 20.68 -10.57
CA ILE A 185 -4.54 19.49 -10.18
C ILE A 185 -4.48 19.36 -8.66
N GLY A 186 -4.97 18.26 -8.14
CA GLY A 186 -4.81 17.86 -6.74
C GLY A 186 -3.58 16.96 -6.57
N LEU A 187 -2.68 17.36 -5.69
CA LEU A 187 -1.50 16.60 -5.29
C LEU A 187 -1.24 16.83 -3.81
N GLY A 188 -1.01 15.75 -3.07
CA GLY A 188 -0.51 15.83 -1.70
C GLY A 188 0.89 16.45 -1.64
N LYS A 189 1.47 16.52 -0.45
CA LYS A 189 2.78 17.17 -0.24
C LYS A 189 3.93 16.17 -0.36
N PRO A 190 4.79 16.24 -1.39
CA PRO A 190 6.01 15.44 -1.47
C PRO A 190 6.92 15.66 -0.25
N GLY A 191 7.46 14.57 0.28
CA GLY A 191 8.24 14.57 1.52
C GLY A 191 7.42 14.46 2.82
N SER A 192 6.08 14.58 2.74
CA SER A 192 5.17 14.36 3.87
C SER A 192 4.20 13.21 3.55
N SER A 193 3.59 13.21 2.37
CA SER A 193 2.78 12.11 1.84
C SER A 193 3.66 11.12 1.06
N GLY A 194 3.60 9.82 1.40
CA GLY A 194 4.28 8.78 0.64
C GLY A 194 3.83 8.73 -0.82
N THR A 195 2.53 8.82 -1.07
CA THR A 195 1.94 8.83 -2.42
C THR A 195 2.45 10.02 -3.25
N ALA A 196 2.40 11.24 -2.69
CA ALA A 196 2.88 12.43 -3.39
C ALA A 196 4.39 12.39 -3.61
N THR A 197 5.16 11.85 -2.66
CA THR A 197 6.61 11.64 -2.79
C THR A 197 6.92 10.72 -3.96
N MET A 198 6.25 9.57 -4.03
CA MET A 198 6.46 8.61 -5.12
C MET A 198 5.97 9.16 -6.46
N ALA A 199 4.91 9.98 -6.49
CA ALA A 199 4.49 10.69 -7.70
C ALA A 199 5.56 11.68 -8.18
N PHE A 200 6.18 12.45 -7.27
CA PHE A 200 7.26 13.35 -7.65
C PHE A 200 8.52 12.60 -8.13
N VAL A 201 8.85 11.46 -7.53
CA VAL A 201 9.92 10.57 -8.04
C VAL A 201 9.59 10.09 -9.46
N ALA A 202 8.36 9.64 -9.70
CA ALA A 202 7.92 9.22 -11.05
C ALA A 202 8.03 10.36 -12.07
N MET A 203 7.57 11.55 -11.72
CA MET A 203 7.70 12.76 -12.54
C MET A 203 9.16 13.11 -12.87
N ASN A 204 10.06 13.00 -11.86
CA ASN A 204 11.49 13.22 -12.07
C ASN A 204 12.09 12.23 -13.07
N LEU A 205 11.78 10.95 -12.93
CA LEU A 205 12.29 9.92 -13.85
C LEU A 205 11.69 10.08 -15.25
N ALA A 206 10.41 10.39 -15.37
CA ALA A 206 9.75 10.67 -16.64
C ALA A 206 10.36 11.90 -17.36
N ALA A 207 10.76 12.93 -16.62
CA ALA A 207 11.50 14.07 -17.14
C ALA A 207 12.96 13.75 -17.52
N GLY A 208 13.43 12.52 -17.28
CA GLY A 208 14.77 12.03 -17.55
C GLY A 208 15.79 12.36 -16.45
N GLY A 209 15.33 12.57 -15.21
CA GLY A 209 16.16 12.61 -14.00
C GLY A 209 16.53 11.20 -13.51
N THR A 210 17.18 11.12 -12.35
CA THR A 210 17.55 9.86 -11.71
C THR A 210 17.16 9.88 -10.24
N LEU A 211 17.32 8.78 -9.50
CA LEU A 211 17.08 8.76 -8.04
C LEU A 211 18.11 9.61 -7.26
N ASP A 212 19.27 9.89 -7.86
CA ASP A 212 20.33 10.72 -7.25
C ASP A 212 20.24 12.18 -7.68
N ASP A 213 19.69 12.46 -8.89
CA ASP A 213 19.57 13.81 -9.48
C ASP A 213 18.12 14.15 -9.82
N TYR A 214 17.60 15.17 -9.13
CA TYR A 214 16.24 15.69 -9.29
C TYR A 214 16.18 16.99 -10.09
N THR A 215 17.27 17.43 -10.71
CA THR A 215 17.34 18.71 -11.44
C THR A 215 16.25 18.84 -12.50
N LYS A 216 16.00 17.77 -13.27
CA LYS A 216 14.96 17.73 -14.30
C LYS A 216 13.55 17.71 -13.72
N GLY A 217 13.34 16.94 -12.66
CA GLY A 217 12.08 16.90 -11.92
C GLY A 217 11.74 18.24 -11.29
N VAL A 218 12.73 18.95 -10.74
CA VAL A 218 12.56 20.31 -10.20
C VAL A 218 12.16 21.29 -11.29
N ALA A 219 12.82 21.25 -12.45
CA ALA A 219 12.48 22.13 -13.58
C ALA A 219 11.02 21.90 -14.02
N TYR A 220 10.62 20.66 -14.19
CA TYR A 220 9.25 20.28 -14.50
C TYR A 220 8.25 20.73 -13.42
N ALA A 221 8.55 20.41 -12.14
CA ALA A 221 7.62 20.66 -11.04
C ALA A 221 7.37 22.15 -10.81
N LYS A 222 8.34 23.03 -11.07
CA LYS A 222 8.17 24.50 -11.03
C LYS A 222 7.06 25.03 -11.95
N ASP A 223 6.82 24.36 -13.06
CA ASP A 223 5.73 24.73 -13.94
C ASP A 223 4.41 24.05 -13.51
N MET A 224 4.48 22.77 -13.13
CA MET A 224 3.30 22.02 -12.72
C MET A 224 2.65 22.57 -11.45
N ILE A 225 3.41 23.05 -10.43
CA ILE A 225 2.83 23.61 -9.20
C ILE A 225 1.97 24.85 -9.43
N LYS A 226 2.15 25.56 -10.54
CA LYS A 226 1.30 26.71 -10.93
C LYS A 226 -0.13 26.28 -11.29
N ASN A 227 -0.31 24.98 -11.52
CA ASN A 227 -1.56 24.35 -11.90
C ASN A 227 -2.24 23.62 -10.72
N LEU A 228 -1.60 23.60 -9.55
CA LEU A 228 -2.19 22.96 -8.37
C LEU A 228 -3.45 23.68 -7.91
N ALA A 229 -4.45 22.90 -7.51
CA ALA A 229 -5.59 23.34 -6.73
C ALA A 229 -5.17 23.61 -5.28
N THR A 230 -6.06 24.16 -4.47
CA THR A 230 -5.81 24.47 -3.05
C THR A 230 -5.81 23.25 -2.13
N SER A 231 -6.26 22.09 -2.65
CA SER A 231 -6.29 20.81 -1.92
C SER A 231 -5.89 19.66 -2.85
N GLU A 232 -5.55 18.51 -2.27
CA GLU A 232 -5.29 17.29 -3.05
C GLU A 232 -6.56 16.65 -3.63
N GLY A 233 -7.73 17.09 -3.17
CA GLY A 233 -9.02 16.63 -3.66
C GLY A 233 -9.49 15.30 -3.05
N ASN A 234 -10.81 15.12 -3.12
CA ASN A 234 -11.55 13.92 -2.75
C ASN A 234 -12.65 13.66 -3.79
N ALA A 235 -13.52 12.67 -3.57
CA ALA A 235 -14.60 12.34 -4.50
C ALA A 235 -15.57 13.51 -4.71
N ASP A 236 -15.92 14.25 -3.65
CA ASP A 236 -16.87 15.35 -3.69
C ASP A 236 -16.32 16.54 -4.51
N SER A 237 -15.08 16.95 -4.25
CA SER A 237 -14.42 18.03 -5.01
C SER A 237 -14.12 17.62 -6.47
N PHE A 238 -13.88 16.34 -6.73
CA PHE A 238 -13.74 15.81 -8.09
C PHE A 238 -15.05 15.88 -8.86
N GLU A 239 -16.15 15.42 -8.24
CA GLU A 239 -17.49 15.44 -8.82
C GLU A 239 -17.92 16.86 -9.19
N LYS A 240 -17.69 17.82 -8.29
CA LYS A 240 -18.02 19.25 -8.49
C LYS A 240 -17.09 19.96 -9.51
N GLY A 241 -16.00 19.32 -9.92
CA GLY A 241 -15.00 19.94 -10.77
C GLY A 241 -14.13 21.01 -10.08
N GLU A 242 -14.09 21.01 -8.75
CA GLU A 242 -13.20 21.88 -7.97
C GLU A 242 -11.73 21.37 -8.04
N VAL A 243 -11.54 20.04 -8.04
CA VAL A 243 -10.26 19.37 -8.24
C VAL A 243 -10.46 18.26 -9.28
N PRO A 244 -10.60 18.61 -10.58
CA PRO A 244 -11.00 17.66 -11.64
C PRO A 244 -9.88 16.72 -12.07
N ILE A 245 -8.65 16.94 -11.63
CA ILE A 245 -7.50 16.05 -11.87
C ILE A 245 -6.88 15.75 -10.50
N GLN A 246 -6.81 14.47 -10.11
CA GLN A 246 -6.21 14.07 -8.84
C GLN A 246 -5.09 13.07 -9.08
N ILE A 247 -3.93 13.31 -8.46
CA ILE A 247 -2.74 12.45 -8.55
C ILE A 247 -2.71 11.54 -7.31
N LYS A 248 -2.83 10.22 -7.52
CA LYS A 248 -2.81 9.19 -6.48
C LYS A 248 -2.22 7.89 -7.05
N TYR A 249 -2.28 6.80 -6.28
CA TYR A 249 -1.99 5.48 -6.82
C TYR A 249 -3.15 4.95 -7.67
N ASP A 250 -2.85 4.16 -8.67
CA ASP A 250 -3.80 3.59 -9.64
C ASP A 250 -5.03 2.94 -8.99
N PHE A 251 -4.87 2.12 -7.95
CA PHE A 251 -6.00 1.48 -7.27
C PHE A 251 -6.93 2.51 -6.58
N ASN A 252 -6.40 3.61 -6.03
CA ASN A 252 -7.22 4.69 -5.48
C ASN A 252 -7.94 5.46 -6.58
N LEU A 253 -7.26 5.69 -7.71
CA LEU A 253 -7.83 6.37 -8.88
C LEU A 253 -8.96 5.54 -9.51
N ILE A 254 -8.79 4.22 -9.56
CA ILE A 254 -9.81 3.28 -10.04
C ILE A 254 -11.02 3.27 -9.10
N ALA A 255 -10.78 3.24 -7.78
CA ALA A 255 -11.84 3.30 -6.79
C ALA A 255 -12.65 4.59 -6.92
N LEU A 256 -11.97 5.75 -7.01
CA LEU A 256 -12.61 7.04 -7.23
C LEU A 256 -13.42 7.09 -8.53
N ALA A 257 -12.85 6.60 -9.65
CA ALA A 257 -13.56 6.57 -10.92
C ALA A 257 -14.83 5.71 -10.87
N ASN A 258 -14.79 4.59 -10.16
CA ASN A 258 -15.95 3.73 -9.96
C ASN A 258 -17.00 4.38 -9.04
N GLU A 259 -16.59 5.06 -7.98
CA GLU A 259 -17.47 5.78 -7.08
C GLU A 259 -18.26 6.87 -7.83
N VAL A 260 -17.54 7.77 -8.53
CA VAL A 260 -18.19 8.91 -9.20
C VAL A 260 -19.02 8.49 -10.41
N LYS A 261 -18.71 7.33 -11.01
CA LYS A 261 -19.55 6.74 -12.07
C LYS A 261 -20.97 6.44 -11.59
N THR A 262 -21.15 6.05 -10.32
CA THR A 262 -22.48 5.82 -9.74
C THR A 262 -23.31 7.09 -9.66
N LYS A 263 -22.66 8.25 -9.72
CA LYS A 263 -23.23 9.60 -9.70
C LYS A 263 -23.30 10.22 -11.12
N ASN A 264 -23.10 9.40 -12.16
CA ASN A 264 -23.08 9.80 -13.57
C ASN A 264 -21.98 10.81 -13.95
N VAL A 265 -20.83 10.78 -13.27
CA VAL A 265 -19.65 11.54 -13.65
C VAL A 265 -18.69 10.63 -14.42
N ASN A 266 -18.28 11.06 -15.61
CA ASN A 266 -17.30 10.34 -16.40
C ASN A 266 -15.88 10.67 -15.95
N ALA A 267 -15.17 9.62 -15.54
CA ALA A 267 -13.79 9.70 -15.08
C ALA A 267 -12.89 8.80 -15.92
N GLN A 268 -11.68 9.28 -16.23
CA GLN A 268 -10.64 8.49 -16.88
C GLN A 268 -9.43 8.38 -15.98
N VAL A 269 -9.01 7.16 -15.66
CA VAL A 269 -7.72 6.89 -14.99
C VAL A 269 -6.63 6.82 -16.03
N VAL A 270 -5.51 7.49 -15.78
CA VAL A 270 -4.35 7.59 -16.68
C VAL A 270 -3.09 7.16 -15.93
N ILE A 271 -2.44 6.12 -16.43
CA ILE A 271 -1.03 5.85 -16.12
C ILE A 271 -0.21 6.61 -17.13
N PRO A 272 0.63 7.57 -16.73
CA PRO A 272 1.32 8.47 -17.66
C PRO A 272 2.17 7.73 -18.68
N THR A 273 1.99 8.05 -19.96
CA THR A 273 2.68 7.36 -21.06
C THR A 273 4.17 7.71 -21.16
N ASP A 274 4.60 8.80 -20.54
CA ASP A 274 6.00 9.19 -20.38
C ASP A 274 6.70 8.45 -19.23
N GLY A 275 5.97 7.65 -18.45
CA GLY A 275 6.50 6.71 -17.47
C GLY A 275 5.99 6.92 -16.04
N SER A 276 6.05 5.84 -15.27
CA SER A 276 5.76 5.85 -13.83
C SER A 276 6.59 4.79 -13.13
N ILE A 277 6.32 4.55 -11.83
CA ILE A 277 7.05 3.59 -11.00
C ILE A 277 6.10 2.71 -10.21
N TYR A 278 6.55 1.51 -9.85
CA TYR A 278 5.90 0.72 -8.81
C TYR A 278 6.31 1.25 -7.44
N ALA A 279 5.31 1.64 -6.66
CA ALA A 279 5.46 2.24 -5.33
C ALA A 279 4.97 1.26 -4.25
N PRO A 280 5.85 0.54 -3.57
CA PRO A 280 5.45 -0.43 -2.54
C PRO A 280 4.88 0.23 -1.29
N SER A 281 3.87 -0.44 -0.69
CA SER A 281 3.49 -0.30 0.71
C SER A 281 4.14 -1.41 1.53
N ALA A 282 4.31 -1.16 2.82
CA ALA A 282 4.87 -2.12 3.76
C ALA A 282 4.00 -2.24 5.01
N ILE A 283 3.83 -3.46 5.50
CA ILE A 283 3.28 -3.70 6.82
C ILE A 283 4.42 -3.77 7.83
N ILE A 284 4.31 -3.02 8.93
CA ILE A 284 5.27 -3.01 10.02
C ILE A 284 4.64 -3.56 11.30
N ALA A 285 5.43 -4.24 12.13
CA ALA A 285 5.03 -4.74 13.43
C ALA A 285 5.51 -3.82 14.55
N ASN A 286 4.68 -3.60 15.57
CA ASN A 286 5.01 -2.86 16.77
C ASN A 286 5.69 -3.79 17.78
N LYS A 287 6.99 -3.63 18.06
CA LYS A 287 7.72 -4.49 19.02
C LYS A 287 7.18 -4.41 20.44
N TYR A 288 6.51 -3.34 20.80
CA TYR A 288 6.00 -3.10 22.14
C TYR A 288 4.66 -3.81 22.38
N ASP A 289 3.94 -4.16 21.31
CA ASP A 289 2.68 -4.93 21.43
C ASP A 289 2.94 -6.45 21.58
N THR A 290 3.51 -6.81 22.70
CA THR A 290 3.76 -8.22 23.04
C THR A 290 2.48 -8.99 23.37
N ALA A 291 1.38 -8.29 23.65
CA ALA A 291 0.09 -8.91 23.92
C ALA A 291 -0.53 -9.57 22.68
N HIS A 292 -0.24 -9.06 21.46
CA HIS A 292 -0.78 -9.57 20.21
C HIS A 292 0.30 -10.21 19.31
N MET A 293 1.46 -10.50 19.85
CA MET A 293 2.64 -10.93 19.10
C MET A 293 2.39 -12.19 18.24
N ASP A 294 1.68 -13.18 18.74
CA ASP A 294 1.44 -14.43 18.00
C ASP A 294 0.53 -14.19 16.79
N PHE A 295 -0.51 -13.37 16.97
CA PHE A 295 -1.36 -12.93 15.86
C PHE A 295 -0.57 -12.18 14.81
N ILE A 296 0.23 -11.19 15.20
CA ILE A 296 1.05 -10.36 14.31
C ILE A 296 1.99 -11.22 13.47
N LYS A 297 2.69 -12.17 14.09
CA LYS A 297 3.58 -13.12 13.39
C LYS A 297 2.83 -13.92 12.33
N LEU A 298 1.69 -14.51 12.67
CA LEU A 298 0.90 -15.33 11.75
C LEU A 298 0.32 -14.48 10.62
N PHE A 299 -0.20 -13.29 10.94
CA PHE A 299 -0.79 -12.40 9.94
C PHE A 299 0.26 -11.87 8.95
N MET A 300 1.42 -11.43 9.43
CA MET A 300 2.52 -10.99 8.55
C MET A 300 3.04 -12.11 7.64
N ASN A 301 3.03 -13.35 8.12
CA ASN A 301 3.38 -14.48 7.27
C ASN A 301 2.28 -14.79 6.24
N TRP A 302 1.00 -14.74 6.66
CA TRP A 302 -0.15 -15.05 5.82
C TRP A 302 -0.37 -14.00 4.72
N ILE A 303 -0.18 -12.72 5.00
CA ILE A 303 -0.37 -11.64 4.02
C ILE A 303 0.56 -11.79 2.79
N LEU A 304 1.69 -12.47 2.95
CA LEU A 304 2.61 -12.83 1.87
C LEU A 304 2.32 -14.20 1.25
N SER A 305 1.31 -14.94 1.70
CA SER A 305 0.86 -16.16 1.04
C SER A 305 0.20 -15.83 -0.31
N ASP A 306 0.03 -16.83 -1.18
CA ASP A 306 -0.65 -16.64 -2.47
C ASP A 306 -2.05 -16.06 -2.27
N GLN A 307 -2.76 -16.53 -1.25
CA GLN A 307 -4.12 -16.09 -0.96
C GLN A 307 -4.16 -14.65 -0.44
N GLY A 308 -3.32 -14.29 0.55
CA GLY A 308 -3.23 -12.93 1.04
C GLY A 308 -2.87 -11.95 -0.08
N GLN A 309 -1.94 -12.34 -0.94
CA GLN A 309 -1.55 -11.52 -2.09
C GLN A 309 -2.68 -11.35 -3.11
N ILE A 310 -3.46 -12.39 -3.41
CA ILE A 310 -4.61 -12.31 -4.34
C ILE A 310 -5.71 -11.39 -3.81
N ILE A 311 -5.87 -11.25 -2.49
CA ILE A 311 -6.86 -10.33 -1.91
C ILE A 311 -6.54 -8.87 -2.25
N PHE A 312 -5.27 -8.47 -2.27
CA PHE A 312 -4.88 -7.14 -2.76
C PHE A 312 -5.27 -6.92 -4.22
N ALA A 313 -5.06 -7.94 -5.08
CA ALA A 313 -5.40 -7.86 -6.49
C ALA A 313 -6.90 -7.58 -6.72
N LYS A 314 -7.77 -8.20 -5.94
CA LYS A 314 -9.22 -7.98 -6.03
C LYS A 314 -9.68 -6.56 -5.72
N PHE A 315 -8.87 -5.79 -5.02
CA PHE A 315 -9.11 -4.38 -4.72
C PHE A 315 -8.58 -3.44 -5.82
N GLY A 316 -7.75 -3.95 -6.71
CA GLY A 316 -7.07 -3.18 -7.75
C GLY A 316 -5.59 -2.93 -7.48
N ALA A 317 -5.11 -3.13 -6.24
CA ALA A 317 -3.70 -3.03 -5.90
C ALA A 317 -2.91 -4.22 -6.46
N ARG A 318 -1.69 -4.01 -6.93
CA ARG A 318 -0.88 -5.11 -7.45
C ARG A 318 -0.12 -5.79 -6.30
N PRO A 319 -0.29 -7.12 -6.11
CA PRO A 319 0.48 -7.85 -5.10
C PRO A 319 1.97 -7.66 -5.30
N ILE A 320 2.73 -7.44 -4.23
CA ILE A 320 4.18 -7.24 -4.36
C ILE A 320 4.84 -8.45 -5.04
N ARG A 321 4.42 -9.66 -4.71
CA ARG A 321 4.94 -10.92 -5.28
C ARG A 321 4.61 -11.13 -6.77
N SER A 322 3.67 -10.36 -7.36
CA SER A 322 3.42 -10.38 -8.81
C SER A 322 4.38 -9.48 -9.58
N VAL A 323 5.04 -8.55 -8.90
CA VAL A 323 5.90 -7.52 -9.51
C VAL A 323 7.38 -7.84 -9.32
N VAL A 324 7.77 -8.33 -8.13
CA VAL A 324 9.18 -8.52 -7.74
C VAL A 324 9.50 -9.98 -7.38
N GLY A 325 10.79 -10.29 -7.28
CA GLY A 325 11.31 -11.61 -6.92
C GLY A 325 11.52 -12.53 -8.13
N ASP A 326 12.27 -13.60 -7.90
CA ASP A 326 12.66 -14.57 -8.94
C ASP A 326 11.48 -15.46 -9.37
N THR A 327 10.56 -15.73 -8.42
CA THR A 327 9.33 -16.50 -8.67
C THR A 327 8.13 -15.57 -8.46
N LYS A 328 7.60 -15.06 -9.56
CA LYS A 328 6.43 -14.17 -9.52
C LYS A 328 5.14 -14.94 -9.31
N LEU A 329 4.29 -14.42 -8.43
CA LEU A 329 2.93 -14.90 -8.26
C LEU A 329 2.12 -14.63 -9.52
N VAL A 330 1.50 -15.67 -10.07
CA VAL A 330 0.51 -15.53 -11.15
C VAL A 330 -0.84 -15.17 -10.54
N VAL A 331 -1.29 -13.94 -10.79
CA VAL A 331 -2.60 -13.48 -10.35
C VAL A 331 -3.66 -13.96 -11.34
N PRO A 332 -4.71 -14.70 -10.90
CA PRO A 332 -5.76 -15.16 -11.79
C PRO A 332 -6.59 -13.99 -12.34
N ASP A 333 -7.12 -14.12 -13.55
CA ASP A 333 -7.88 -13.05 -14.21
C ASP A 333 -9.15 -12.65 -13.42
N SER A 334 -9.75 -13.61 -12.72
CA SER A 334 -10.87 -13.34 -11.82
C SER A 334 -10.56 -12.40 -10.66
N ALA A 335 -9.29 -12.19 -10.32
CA ALA A 335 -8.85 -11.25 -9.31
C ALA A 335 -8.36 -9.90 -9.89
N LYS A 336 -8.28 -9.77 -11.22
CA LYS A 336 -7.81 -8.57 -11.92
C LYS A 336 -8.95 -7.69 -12.46
N THR A 337 -10.17 -7.92 -12.04
CA THR A 337 -11.37 -7.27 -12.62
C THR A 337 -11.36 -5.74 -12.48
N LEU A 338 -10.62 -5.22 -11.51
CA LEU A 338 -10.43 -3.79 -11.29
C LEU A 338 -9.11 -3.24 -11.87
N TRP A 339 -8.27 -4.09 -12.48
CA TRP A 339 -7.02 -3.62 -13.05
C TRP A 339 -7.26 -2.91 -14.38
N LEU A 340 -6.52 -1.86 -14.64
CA LEU A 340 -6.42 -1.30 -15.99
C LEU A 340 -5.69 -2.28 -16.91
N PRO A 341 -5.91 -2.19 -18.23
CA PRO A 341 -5.22 -3.03 -19.20
C PRO A 341 -3.69 -2.98 -19.03
N ASP A 342 -3.03 -4.14 -19.18
CA ASP A 342 -1.59 -4.26 -18.93
C ASP A 342 -0.71 -3.37 -19.84
N ASP A 343 -1.19 -3.01 -21.03
CA ASP A 343 -0.50 -2.10 -21.94
C ASP A 343 -0.33 -0.68 -21.39
N GLN A 344 -1.20 -0.24 -20.48
CA GLN A 344 -1.05 1.05 -19.79
C GLN A 344 0.15 1.05 -18.82
N TYR A 345 0.62 -0.12 -18.38
CA TYR A 345 1.74 -0.25 -17.44
C TYR A 345 3.09 -0.50 -18.12
N LYS A 346 3.16 -0.52 -19.46
CA LYS A 346 4.39 -0.86 -20.22
C LYS A 346 5.59 0.04 -19.91
N ASN A 347 5.36 1.28 -19.48
CA ASN A 347 6.39 2.25 -19.14
C ASN A 347 6.53 2.43 -17.60
N VAL A 348 5.97 1.51 -16.79
CA VAL A 348 6.12 1.54 -15.34
C VAL A 348 7.39 0.75 -14.94
N GLN A 349 8.24 1.40 -14.15
CA GLN A 349 9.54 0.84 -13.77
C GLN A 349 9.53 0.35 -12.33
N VAL A 350 10.27 -0.72 -12.05
CA VAL A 350 10.67 -1.10 -10.69
C VAL A 350 11.90 -0.29 -10.32
N VAL A 351 11.82 0.45 -9.22
CA VAL A 351 12.93 1.26 -8.72
C VAL A 351 13.44 0.73 -7.38
N ASP A 352 14.69 0.96 -7.09
CA ASP A 352 15.25 0.68 -5.76
C ASP A 352 14.84 1.77 -4.77
N THR A 353 13.76 1.53 -4.04
CA THR A 353 13.18 2.48 -3.09
C THR A 353 14.10 2.80 -1.90
N SER A 354 15.09 1.95 -1.61
CA SER A 354 16.09 2.21 -0.56
C SER A 354 17.02 3.40 -0.89
N LYS A 355 17.08 3.81 -2.16
CA LYS A 355 17.82 4.99 -2.61
C LYS A 355 17.04 6.29 -2.56
N ILE A 356 15.75 6.23 -2.18
CA ILE A 356 14.88 7.40 -2.11
C ILE A 356 14.92 7.97 -0.69
N ASP A 357 15.59 9.09 -0.54
CA ASP A 357 15.61 9.84 0.72
C ASP A 357 14.45 10.84 0.78
N ILE A 358 13.46 10.51 1.61
CA ILE A 358 12.23 11.31 1.76
C ILE A 358 12.53 12.72 2.32
N SER A 359 13.54 12.86 3.20
CA SER A 359 13.92 14.15 3.76
C SER A 359 14.55 15.04 2.69
N LYS A 360 15.44 14.47 1.87
CA LYS A 360 16.00 15.16 0.69
C LYS A 360 14.91 15.62 -0.27
N ILE A 361 13.92 14.77 -0.53
CA ILE A 361 12.79 15.14 -1.42
C ILE A 361 11.97 16.27 -0.81
N LYS A 362 11.71 16.25 0.49
CA LYS A 362 11.03 17.35 1.19
C LYS A 362 11.77 18.66 1.03
N ASP A 363 13.09 18.65 1.25
CA ASP A 363 13.93 19.84 1.07
C ASP A 363 13.94 20.35 -0.37
N ILE A 364 14.01 19.45 -1.35
CA ILE A 364 13.92 19.79 -2.78
C ILE A 364 12.56 20.42 -3.08
N TRP A 365 11.47 19.79 -2.63
CA TRP A 365 10.12 20.27 -2.89
C TRP A 365 9.87 21.66 -2.31
N VAL A 366 10.21 21.88 -1.06
CA VAL A 366 10.00 23.16 -0.39
C VAL A 366 10.96 24.25 -0.91
N ASN A 367 12.28 23.96 -0.97
CA ASN A 367 13.28 24.99 -1.17
C ASN A 367 13.65 25.21 -2.64
N GLN A 368 13.47 24.22 -3.51
CA GLN A 368 13.84 24.34 -4.91
C GLN A 368 12.64 24.42 -5.84
N VAL A 369 11.57 23.65 -5.58
CA VAL A 369 10.33 23.74 -6.38
C VAL A 369 9.47 24.91 -5.93
N GLY A 370 9.42 25.23 -4.64
CA GLY A 370 8.57 26.25 -4.06
C GLY A 370 7.17 25.73 -3.70
N GLY A 371 7.03 24.40 -3.50
CA GLY A 371 5.79 23.77 -3.06
C GLY A 371 5.55 23.97 -1.56
N ALA A 372 4.32 23.75 -1.11
CA ALA A 372 3.97 23.79 0.31
C ALA A 372 4.65 22.65 1.10
N ALA A 373 5.05 22.96 2.34
CA ALA A 373 5.68 22.00 3.26
C ALA A 373 4.68 20.95 3.80
#